data_bbfac0cf13f01469b71f4c9286c33bd5
#
_entry.id   bbfac0cf13f01469b71f4c9286c33bd5
#
_cell.length_a   1.000
_cell.length_b   1.000
_cell.length_c   1.000
_cell.angle_alpha   90.00
_cell.angle_beta   90.00
_cell.angle_gamma   90.00
#
_symmetry.space_group_name_H-M   'P 1'
#
loop_
_entity.id
_entity.type
_entity.pdbx_description
1 polymer ?
#
loop_
_entity_poly.entity_id
_entity_poly.type
_entity_poly.pdbx_seq_one_letter_code
_entity_poly.pdbx_strand_id
1 'polypeptide(L)'
;LGACTKGARGGSNSTLRKQPFSEKDAPQRAFSLKQGYVNAIITQHTNSIDYEPTVTSDELKNKSFETLITEKFEVFYGKSLEEIGHSLGVEVGKSKDKTAILCRRILGISQGRKIEEFDKADIQMKTIPINRNGAPIEEMSFKQIDFIGIINEDWENSYWHDALTKKFFFVVFEEFENKSYLKKVFFWTMPYDDLLLAKNSGKTPRKKSKTMISKIS
;
A
#
# COMPACT_ATOMS: atom_id res chain seq x y z
N LEU A 1 -3.17 -9.75 10.51
CA LEU A 1 -4.26 -10.71 10.33
C LEU A 1 -5.36 -10.07 9.50
N GLY A 2 -5.91 -10.82 8.56
CA GLY A 2 -7.05 -10.42 7.74
C GLY A 2 -8.26 -11.32 7.98
N ALA A 3 -9.39 -10.99 7.37
CA ALA A 3 -10.54 -11.87 7.31
C ALA A 3 -10.85 -12.17 5.84
N CYS A 4 -10.90 -13.44 5.48
CA CYS A 4 -11.31 -13.85 4.14
C CYS A 4 -12.77 -14.36 4.16
N THR A 5 -13.46 -14.14 3.05
CA THR A 5 -14.75 -14.79 2.83
C THR A 5 -14.50 -16.18 2.25
N LYS A 6 -14.95 -17.24 2.90
CA LYS A 6 -14.98 -18.55 2.24
C LYS A 6 -16.00 -18.48 1.11
N GLY A 7 -15.49 -18.47 -0.13
CA GLY A 7 -16.34 -18.51 -1.32
C GLY A 7 -17.22 -19.75 -1.31
N ALA A 8 -18.48 -19.60 -1.70
CA ALA A 8 -19.34 -20.72 -2.01
C ALA A 8 -18.84 -21.38 -3.30
N ARG A 9 -18.19 -22.52 -3.19
CA ARG A 9 -18.11 -23.43 -4.34
C ARG A 9 -19.46 -24.15 -4.47
N GLY A 10 -20.28 -23.70 -5.40
CA GLY A 10 -21.57 -24.27 -5.72
C GLY A 10 -22.73 -23.69 -4.91
N GLY A 11 -23.39 -22.72 -5.39
CA GLY A 11 -24.78 -22.24 -5.29
C GLY A 11 -25.63 -22.46 -4.03
N SER A 12 -25.07 -22.85 -2.91
CA SER A 12 -25.78 -23.11 -1.67
C SER A 12 -25.66 -21.92 -0.71
N ASN A 13 -26.79 -21.49 -0.13
CA ASN A 13 -26.87 -20.53 0.98
C ASN A 13 -26.15 -21.00 2.26
N SER A 14 -25.46 -22.14 2.22
CA SER A 14 -24.77 -22.75 3.35
C SER A 14 -23.59 -21.93 3.90
N THR A 15 -23.16 -20.88 3.19
CA THR A 15 -22.06 -19.97 3.61
C THR A 15 -22.55 -18.77 4.40
N LEU A 16 -23.87 -18.57 4.53
CA LEU A 16 -24.43 -17.50 5.32
C LEU A 16 -24.55 -17.91 6.80
N ARG A 17 -24.33 -16.97 7.69
CA ARG A 17 -24.40 -17.15 9.14
C ARG A 17 -25.19 -16.02 9.77
N LYS A 18 -26.01 -16.37 10.77
CA LYS A 18 -26.70 -15.36 11.60
C LYS A 18 -25.70 -14.47 12.32
N GLN A 19 -26.05 -13.20 12.41
CA GLN A 19 -25.26 -12.20 13.12
C GLN A 19 -25.92 -11.88 14.48
N PRO A 20 -25.13 -11.60 15.55
CA PRO A 20 -25.70 -11.33 16.88
C PRO A 20 -26.43 -9.98 16.97
N PHE A 21 -26.13 -9.02 16.08
CA PHE A 21 -26.66 -7.66 16.12
C PHE A 21 -27.34 -7.23 14.81
N SER A 22 -27.74 -8.19 13.96
CA SER A 22 -28.42 -7.91 12.71
C SER A 22 -29.31 -9.08 12.33
N GLU A 23 -30.51 -8.79 11.83
CA GLU A 23 -31.42 -9.82 11.29
C GLU A 23 -30.95 -10.38 9.94
N LYS A 24 -30.06 -9.66 9.26
CA LYS A 24 -29.51 -10.10 7.97
C LYS A 24 -28.37 -11.09 8.19
N ASP A 25 -28.43 -12.21 7.50
CA ASP A 25 -27.33 -13.17 7.50
C ASP A 25 -26.11 -12.59 6.79
N ALA A 26 -24.90 -12.84 7.31
CA ALA A 26 -23.65 -12.45 6.73
C ALA A 26 -22.88 -13.65 6.13
N PRO A 27 -22.07 -13.43 5.08
CA PRO A 27 -21.16 -14.45 4.58
C PRO A 27 -20.23 -14.95 5.69
N GLN A 28 -20.04 -16.26 5.76
CA GLN A 28 -19.10 -16.86 6.69
C GLN A 28 -17.68 -16.33 6.41
N ARG A 29 -17.02 -15.84 7.45
CA ARG A 29 -15.65 -15.34 7.39
C ARG A 29 -14.75 -16.16 8.30
N ALA A 30 -13.50 -16.32 7.89
CA ALA A 30 -12.43 -16.93 8.69
C ALA A 30 -11.29 -15.94 8.85
N PHE A 31 -10.55 -16.04 9.95
CA PHE A 31 -9.27 -15.36 10.06
C PHE A 31 -8.30 -15.92 9.02
N SER A 32 -7.53 -15.04 8.42
CA SER A 32 -6.51 -15.40 7.44
C SER A 32 -5.25 -14.56 7.63
N LEU A 33 -4.12 -15.11 7.22
CA LEU A 33 -2.93 -14.30 7.02
C LEU A 33 -3.10 -13.47 5.75
N LYS A 34 -2.69 -12.22 5.79
CA LYS A 34 -2.65 -11.39 4.58
C LYS A 34 -1.73 -12.02 3.55
N GLN A 35 -2.10 -11.92 2.28
CA GLN A 35 -1.32 -12.47 1.16
C GLN A 35 0.10 -11.90 1.13
N GLY A 36 0.28 -10.60 1.39
CA GLY A 36 1.59 -9.97 1.50
C GLY A 36 2.49 -10.65 2.52
N TYR A 37 1.95 -10.95 3.73
CA TYR A 37 2.70 -11.66 4.77
C TYR A 37 3.14 -13.07 4.34
N VAL A 38 2.21 -13.83 3.74
CA VAL A 38 2.52 -15.18 3.25
C VAL A 38 3.56 -15.14 2.14
N ASN A 39 3.42 -14.19 1.20
CA ASN A 39 4.40 -14.00 0.13
C ASN A 39 5.78 -13.60 0.67
N ALA A 40 5.85 -12.73 1.69
CA ALA A 40 7.13 -12.36 2.29
C ALA A 40 7.84 -13.57 2.90
N ILE A 41 7.10 -14.44 3.64
CA ILE A 41 7.66 -15.69 4.19
C ILE A 41 8.15 -16.61 3.07
N ILE A 42 7.32 -16.86 2.05
CA ILE A 42 7.69 -17.72 0.92
C ILE A 42 8.95 -17.17 0.25
N THR A 43 8.98 -15.89 -0.06
CA THR A 43 10.11 -15.23 -0.70
C THR A 43 11.39 -15.34 0.14
N GLN A 44 11.29 -15.19 1.44
CA GLN A 44 12.42 -15.32 2.37
C GLN A 44 13.02 -16.73 2.36
N HIS A 45 12.20 -17.77 2.14
CA HIS A 45 12.63 -19.15 2.18
C HIS A 45 12.94 -19.77 0.82
N THR A 46 12.40 -19.24 -0.27
CA THR A 46 12.54 -19.83 -1.61
C THR A 46 13.41 -19.03 -2.56
N ASN A 47 13.52 -17.73 -2.34
CA ASN A 47 14.23 -16.82 -3.21
C ASN A 47 15.41 -16.18 -2.47
N SER A 48 16.47 -15.86 -3.20
CA SER A 48 17.66 -15.16 -2.69
C SER A 48 17.40 -13.65 -2.46
N ILE A 49 16.16 -13.26 -2.12
CA ILE A 49 15.87 -11.87 -1.81
C ILE A 49 16.27 -11.62 -0.37
N ASP A 50 17.28 -10.79 -0.20
CA ASP A 50 17.73 -10.35 1.09
C ASP A 50 16.80 -9.27 1.65
N TYR A 51 16.24 -9.55 2.81
CA TYR A 51 15.51 -8.58 3.60
C TYR A 51 16.43 -7.88 4.59
N GLU A 52 16.20 -6.59 4.80
CA GLU A 52 16.83 -5.84 5.87
C GLU A 52 15.76 -5.30 6.81
N PRO A 53 15.90 -5.52 8.13
CA PRO A 53 15.02 -4.93 9.12
C PRO A 53 15.33 -3.44 9.26
N THR A 54 14.30 -2.64 9.49
CA THR A 54 14.42 -1.20 9.74
C THR A 54 14.49 -0.86 11.21
N VAL A 55 14.02 -1.77 12.08
CA VAL A 55 13.96 -1.60 13.53
C VAL A 55 14.40 -2.88 14.23
N THR A 56 14.90 -2.73 15.43
CA THR A 56 15.30 -3.86 16.30
C THR A 56 14.17 -4.27 17.24
N SER A 57 14.23 -5.53 17.74
CA SER A 57 13.27 -5.98 18.74
C SER A 57 13.31 -5.18 20.04
N ASP A 58 14.47 -4.61 20.40
CA ASP A 58 14.61 -3.80 21.60
C ASP A 58 13.97 -2.42 21.46
N GLU A 59 14.07 -1.79 20.29
CA GLU A 59 13.36 -0.53 19.99
C GLU A 59 11.84 -0.72 20.08
N LEU A 60 11.33 -1.85 19.59
CA LEU A 60 9.89 -2.17 19.60
C LEU A 60 9.32 -2.43 20.99
N LYS A 61 10.13 -2.65 22.02
CA LYS A 61 9.64 -2.77 23.41
C LYS A 61 9.11 -1.44 23.95
N ASN A 62 9.65 -0.31 23.48
CA ASN A 62 9.39 1.01 24.05
C ASN A 62 8.56 1.91 23.13
N LYS A 63 8.57 1.66 21.84
CA LYS A 63 7.89 2.49 20.84
C LYS A 63 7.18 1.63 19.81
N SER A 64 6.10 2.16 19.24
CA SER A 64 5.45 1.52 18.11
C SER A 64 6.35 1.54 16.86
N PHE A 65 6.18 0.57 15.98
CA PHE A 65 6.86 0.53 14.69
C PHE A 65 6.66 1.84 13.90
N GLU A 66 5.43 2.34 13.87
CA GLU A 66 5.10 3.57 13.14
C GLU A 66 5.85 4.79 13.69
N THR A 67 5.96 4.90 15.02
CA THR A 67 6.73 5.96 15.67
C THR A 67 8.19 5.89 15.29
N LEU A 68 8.82 4.71 15.39
CA LEU A 68 10.23 4.51 15.07
C LEU A 68 10.54 4.87 13.61
N ILE A 69 9.69 4.44 12.68
CA ILE A 69 9.85 4.78 11.26
C ILE A 69 9.71 6.30 11.03
N THR A 70 8.73 6.93 11.66
CA THR A 70 8.49 8.38 11.51
C THR A 70 9.68 9.19 12.03
N GLU A 71 10.20 8.86 13.20
CA GLU A 71 11.37 9.53 13.82
C GLU A 71 12.62 9.50 12.91
N LYS A 72 12.83 8.41 12.15
CA LYS A 72 13.94 8.33 11.18
C LYS A 72 13.87 9.39 10.09
N PHE A 73 12.67 9.83 9.73
CA PHE A 73 12.45 10.87 8.73
C PHE A 73 12.42 12.29 9.32
N GLU A 74 11.97 12.45 10.57
CA GLU A 74 11.78 13.75 11.20
C GLU A 74 13.07 14.59 11.25
N VAL A 75 14.22 13.94 11.43
CA VAL A 75 15.53 14.60 11.43
C VAL A 75 15.90 15.26 10.10
N PHE A 76 15.18 14.93 9.04
CA PHE A 76 15.36 15.43 7.68
C PHE A 76 14.25 16.40 7.23
N TYR A 77 13.25 16.70 8.06
CA TYR A 77 12.20 17.62 7.66
C TYR A 77 12.77 19.00 7.30
N GLY A 78 12.25 19.57 6.21
CA GLY A 78 12.70 20.83 5.64
C GLY A 78 14.01 20.77 4.84
N LYS A 79 14.70 19.62 4.78
CA LYS A 79 15.90 19.45 3.96
C LYS A 79 15.53 19.04 2.53
N SER A 80 16.32 19.52 1.58
CA SER A 80 16.22 19.10 0.18
C SER A 80 16.73 17.67 -0.01
N LEU A 81 16.37 17.03 -1.15
CA LEU A 81 16.89 15.72 -1.51
C LEU A 81 18.42 15.68 -1.54
N GLU A 82 19.04 16.75 -2.04
CA GLU A 82 20.50 16.86 -2.12
C GLU A 82 21.15 16.95 -0.73
N GLU A 83 20.58 17.75 0.18
CA GLU A 83 21.07 17.85 1.56
C GLU A 83 20.92 16.53 2.33
N ILE A 84 19.80 15.83 2.13
CA ILE A 84 19.59 14.50 2.72
C ILE A 84 20.60 13.51 2.15
N GLY A 85 20.76 13.49 0.82
CA GLY A 85 21.74 12.64 0.14
C GLY A 85 23.15 12.87 0.66
N HIS A 86 23.58 14.12 0.77
CA HIS A 86 24.88 14.49 1.32
C HIS A 86 25.04 14.00 2.77
N SER A 87 24.01 14.19 3.61
CA SER A 87 24.04 13.74 5.02
C SER A 87 24.15 12.20 5.15
N LEU A 88 23.63 11.45 4.18
CA LEU A 88 23.67 9.99 4.16
C LEU A 88 24.84 9.42 3.34
N GLY A 89 25.70 10.28 2.76
CA GLY A 89 26.79 9.85 1.88
C GLY A 89 26.30 9.19 0.58
N VAL A 90 25.13 9.59 0.09
CA VAL A 90 24.50 9.03 -1.11
C VAL A 90 24.35 10.11 -2.17
N GLU A 91 24.86 9.84 -3.37
CA GLU A 91 24.67 10.72 -4.51
C GLU A 91 23.23 10.62 -5.03
N VAL A 92 22.53 11.75 -5.07
CA VAL A 92 21.15 11.82 -5.58
C VAL A 92 21.19 11.86 -7.11
N GLY A 93 20.97 10.72 -7.74
CA GLY A 93 20.94 10.58 -9.19
C GLY A 93 19.79 11.36 -9.85
N LYS A 94 19.78 11.41 -11.19
CA LYS A 94 18.72 12.04 -11.99
C LYS A 94 17.56 11.08 -12.34
N SER A 95 17.55 9.86 -11.82
CA SER A 95 16.52 8.87 -12.10
C SER A 95 15.16 9.27 -11.53
N LYS A 96 14.08 8.78 -12.13
CA LYS A 96 12.72 8.98 -11.61
C LYS A 96 12.54 8.41 -10.19
N ASP A 97 13.31 7.37 -9.86
CA ASP A 97 13.22 6.66 -8.58
C ASP A 97 14.10 7.27 -7.48
N LYS A 98 14.79 8.40 -7.75
CA LYS A 98 15.74 9.03 -6.81
C LYS A 98 15.15 9.23 -5.41
N THR A 99 13.90 9.70 -5.34
CA THR A 99 13.19 9.96 -4.08
C THR A 99 12.92 8.66 -3.31
N ALA A 100 12.46 7.61 -4.00
CA ALA A 100 12.20 6.31 -3.39
C ALA A 100 13.50 5.64 -2.92
N ILE A 101 14.58 5.78 -3.68
CA ILE A 101 15.93 5.29 -3.30
C ILE A 101 16.39 6.01 -2.02
N LEU A 102 16.25 7.33 -1.97
CA LEU A 102 16.67 8.12 -0.80
C LEU A 102 15.84 7.77 0.44
N CYS A 103 14.52 7.59 0.31
CA CYS A 103 13.66 7.12 1.40
C CYS A 103 14.13 5.78 1.99
N ARG A 104 14.55 4.84 1.13
CA ARG A 104 15.12 3.56 1.59
C ARG A 104 16.43 3.76 2.34
N ARG A 105 17.27 4.69 1.91
CA ARG A 105 18.52 5.02 2.61
C ARG A 105 18.28 5.66 3.97
N ILE A 106 17.27 6.53 4.11
CA ILE A 106 16.83 7.06 5.42
C ILE A 106 16.45 5.91 6.37
N LEU A 107 15.79 4.87 5.85
CA LEU A 107 15.44 3.68 6.61
C LEU A 107 16.63 2.74 6.90
N GLY A 108 17.82 3.03 6.36
CA GLY A 108 19.00 2.19 6.53
C GLY A 108 19.09 1.01 5.57
N ILE A 109 18.24 0.96 4.55
CA ILE A 109 18.16 -0.19 3.62
C ILE A 109 19.19 -0.07 2.50
N SER A 110 19.94 -1.12 2.28
CA SER A 110 20.94 -1.23 1.22
C SER A 110 20.29 -1.34 -0.16
N GLN A 111 21.06 -1.00 -1.20
CA GLN A 111 20.57 -1.10 -2.58
C GLN A 111 20.23 -2.56 -2.95
N GLY A 112 19.08 -2.75 -3.59
CA GLY A 112 18.62 -4.08 -4.02
C GLY A 112 17.92 -4.90 -2.92
N ARG A 113 17.97 -4.47 -1.65
CA ARG A 113 17.32 -5.16 -0.55
C ARG A 113 15.88 -4.70 -0.35
N LYS A 114 15.05 -5.55 0.26
CA LYS A 114 13.67 -5.23 0.62
C LYS A 114 13.54 -4.89 2.09
N ILE A 115 12.54 -4.08 2.41
CA ILE A 115 12.20 -3.71 3.79
C ILE A 115 11.35 -4.83 4.38
N GLU A 116 11.90 -5.56 5.35
CA GLU A 116 11.29 -6.75 5.92
C GLU A 116 9.91 -6.46 6.51
N GLU A 117 9.81 -5.45 7.35
CA GLU A 117 8.57 -5.12 8.06
C GLU A 117 7.49 -4.59 7.11
N PHE A 118 7.89 -3.87 6.06
CA PHE A 118 6.93 -3.33 5.09
C PHE A 118 6.30 -4.45 4.28
N ASP A 119 7.10 -5.39 3.78
CA ASP A 119 6.58 -6.54 3.03
C ASP A 119 5.71 -7.43 3.94
N LYS A 120 6.16 -7.73 5.17
CA LYS A 120 5.40 -8.55 6.12
C LYS A 120 4.09 -7.90 6.59
N ALA A 121 4.07 -6.59 6.81
CA ALA A 121 2.88 -5.86 7.22
C ALA A 121 2.02 -5.38 6.05
N ASP A 122 2.44 -5.67 4.80
CA ASP A 122 1.79 -5.21 3.56
C ASP A 122 1.67 -3.68 3.52
N ILE A 123 2.78 -3.00 3.87
CA ILE A 123 2.87 -1.53 3.84
C ILE A 123 3.44 -1.11 2.49
N GLN A 124 2.73 -0.21 1.82
CA GLN A 124 3.18 0.36 0.56
C GLN A 124 3.72 1.78 0.76
N MET A 125 5.03 1.97 0.56
CA MET A 125 5.63 3.30 0.56
C MET A 125 5.29 4.02 -0.74
N LYS A 126 4.81 5.27 -0.61
CA LYS A 126 4.49 6.18 -1.73
C LYS A 126 5.08 7.55 -1.47
N THR A 127 5.79 8.09 -2.45
CA THR A 127 6.26 9.47 -2.44
C THR A 127 5.23 10.36 -3.09
N ILE A 128 4.87 11.46 -2.43
CA ILE A 128 3.80 12.37 -2.87
C ILE A 128 4.43 13.76 -3.03
N PRO A 129 4.64 14.23 -4.26
CA PRO A 129 5.05 15.60 -4.51
C PRO A 129 3.85 16.54 -4.34
N ILE A 130 4.04 17.60 -3.56
CA ILE A 130 3.05 18.68 -3.37
C ILE A 130 3.63 20.03 -3.78
N ASN A 131 2.75 20.94 -4.19
CA ASN A 131 3.12 22.33 -4.40
C ASN A 131 3.12 23.11 -3.06
N ARG A 132 3.50 24.39 -3.09
CA ARG A 132 3.52 25.27 -1.91
C ARG A 132 2.16 25.44 -1.21
N ASN A 133 1.07 25.27 -1.95
CA ASN A 133 -0.28 25.35 -1.39
C ASN A 133 -0.74 24.04 -0.72
N GLY A 134 0.13 23.02 -0.69
CA GLY A 134 -0.16 21.72 -0.12
C GLY A 134 -0.95 20.78 -1.03
N ALA A 135 -1.20 21.16 -2.27
CA ALA A 135 -1.92 20.30 -3.23
C ALA A 135 -0.94 19.33 -3.93
N PRO A 136 -1.32 18.05 -4.11
CA PRO A 136 -0.54 17.11 -4.92
C PRO A 136 -0.33 17.63 -6.33
N ILE A 137 0.88 17.45 -6.87
CA ILE A 137 1.25 17.85 -8.24
C ILE A 137 0.79 16.79 -9.24
N GLU A 138 0.75 15.55 -8.81
CA GLU A 138 0.33 14.42 -9.66
C GLU A 138 -0.60 13.47 -8.88
N GLU A 139 -1.36 12.70 -9.63
CA GLU A 139 -2.23 11.66 -9.05
C GLU A 139 -1.41 10.45 -8.60
N MET A 140 -1.82 9.83 -7.51
CA MET A 140 -1.21 8.58 -7.05
C MET A 140 -1.67 7.42 -7.95
N SER A 141 -0.77 6.95 -8.79
CA SER A 141 -1.07 5.84 -9.71
C SER A 141 -0.99 4.48 -9.02
N PHE A 142 -1.86 3.58 -9.48
CA PHE A 142 -1.85 2.15 -9.20
C PHE A 142 -1.49 1.36 -10.48
N LYS A 143 -1.53 0.03 -10.40
CA LYS A 143 -1.34 -0.83 -11.57
C LYS A 143 -2.40 -0.54 -12.64
N GLN A 144 -2.04 -0.69 -13.90
CA GLN A 144 -2.98 -0.57 -15.02
C GLN A 144 -4.18 -1.51 -14.87
N ILE A 145 -5.35 -1.03 -15.28
CA ILE A 145 -6.59 -1.79 -15.23
C ILE A 145 -6.58 -2.83 -16.35
N ASP A 146 -6.75 -4.09 -15.98
CA ASP A 146 -7.12 -5.15 -16.91
C ASP A 146 -8.64 -5.13 -17.11
N PHE A 147 -9.09 -4.52 -18.22
CA PHE A 147 -10.50 -4.37 -18.52
C PHE A 147 -11.21 -5.70 -18.79
N ILE A 148 -10.49 -6.75 -19.19
CA ILE A 148 -11.04 -8.07 -19.42
C ILE A 148 -11.15 -8.83 -18.11
N GLY A 149 -10.09 -8.85 -17.31
CA GLY A 149 -10.05 -9.53 -16.01
C GLY A 149 -11.06 -8.96 -15.00
N ILE A 150 -11.18 -7.63 -14.91
CA ILE A 150 -12.05 -6.98 -13.92
C ILE A 150 -13.54 -7.32 -14.05
N ILE A 151 -14.00 -7.77 -15.22
CA ILE A 151 -15.41 -8.12 -15.45
C ILE A 151 -15.85 -9.31 -14.58
N ASN A 152 -14.94 -10.25 -14.36
CA ASN A 152 -15.19 -11.51 -13.66
C ASN A 152 -14.67 -11.53 -12.22
N GLU A 153 -14.00 -10.45 -11.78
CA GLU A 153 -13.52 -10.36 -10.40
C GLU A 153 -14.62 -9.93 -9.44
N ASP A 154 -14.74 -10.64 -8.32
CA ASP A 154 -15.48 -10.14 -7.18
C ASP A 154 -14.70 -9.02 -6.50
N TRP A 155 -15.42 -8.04 -5.92
CA TRP A 155 -14.77 -6.93 -5.22
C TRP A 155 -13.78 -7.39 -4.15
N GLU A 156 -14.20 -8.32 -3.30
CA GLU A 156 -13.42 -8.82 -2.17
C GLU A 156 -12.13 -9.55 -2.59
N ASN A 157 -12.09 -10.07 -3.82
CA ASN A 157 -10.95 -10.80 -4.38
C ASN A 157 -10.25 -10.01 -5.49
N SER A 158 -10.66 -8.75 -5.72
CA SER A 158 -10.11 -7.94 -6.80
C SER A 158 -8.76 -7.32 -6.41
N TYR A 159 -7.91 -7.16 -7.42
CA TYR A 159 -6.68 -6.36 -7.26
C TYR A 159 -6.97 -4.96 -6.69
N TRP A 160 -8.08 -4.34 -7.10
CA TRP A 160 -8.44 -2.99 -6.67
C TRP A 160 -8.76 -2.93 -5.17
N HIS A 161 -9.51 -3.90 -4.66
CA HIS A 161 -9.74 -4.03 -3.22
C HIS A 161 -8.45 -4.27 -2.45
N ASP A 162 -7.60 -5.20 -2.92
CA ASP A 162 -6.31 -5.47 -2.29
C ASP A 162 -5.42 -4.22 -2.25
N ALA A 163 -5.34 -3.49 -3.37
CA ALA A 163 -4.53 -2.28 -3.46
C ALA A 163 -5.01 -1.17 -2.51
N LEU A 164 -6.33 -0.99 -2.33
CA LEU A 164 -6.90 0.06 -1.48
C LEU A 164 -6.90 -0.29 0.01
N THR A 165 -6.89 -1.57 0.36
CA THR A 165 -6.87 -2.03 1.77
C THR A 165 -5.47 -2.14 2.37
N LYS A 166 -4.43 -1.87 1.60
CA LYS A 166 -3.06 -1.79 2.10
C LYS A 166 -2.89 -0.63 3.08
N LYS A 167 -1.93 -0.78 3.98
CA LYS A 167 -1.43 0.35 4.75
C LYS A 167 -0.43 1.11 3.90
N PHE A 168 -0.59 2.41 3.76
CA PHE A 168 0.34 3.27 3.05
C PHE A 168 1.28 3.97 4.02
N PHE A 169 2.52 4.11 3.63
CA PHE A 169 3.48 5.01 4.24
C PHE A 169 3.74 6.13 3.23
N PHE A 170 3.13 7.27 3.47
CA PHE A 170 3.28 8.45 2.61
C PHE A 170 4.51 9.25 3.02
N VAL A 171 5.34 9.58 2.04
CA VAL A 171 6.48 10.47 2.18
C VAL A 171 6.24 11.68 1.31
N VAL A 172 5.93 12.81 1.93
CA VAL A 172 5.49 14.04 1.26
C VAL A 172 6.66 14.95 1.03
N PHE A 173 6.86 15.36 -0.23
CA PHE A 173 7.88 16.31 -0.64
C PHE A 173 7.22 17.57 -1.20
N GLU A 174 7.65 18.73 -0.72
CA GLU A 174 7.24 20.04 -1.24
C GLU A 174 8.20 20.45 -2.37
N GLU A 175 7.65 20.66 -3.56
CA GLU A 175 8.40 21.14 -4.73
C GLU A 175 8.48 22.65 -4.70
N PHE A 176 9.68 23.18 -4.68
CA PHE A 176 9.95 24.61 -4.69
C PHE A 176 11.29 24.93 -5.37
N GLU A 177 11.33 25.92 -6.29
CA GLU A 177 12.54 26.37 -7.00
C GLU A 177 13.34 25.21 -7.63
N ASN A 178 12.64 24.29 -8.27
CA ASN A 178 13.20 23.06 -8.87
C ASN A 178 13.90 22.11 -7.89
N LYS A 179 13.60 22.24 -6.61
CA LYS A 179 14.07 21.33 -5.55
C LYS A 179 12.89 20.69 -4.83
N SER A 180 13.13 19.49 -4.31
CA SER A 180 12.14 18.72 -3.52
C SER A 180 12.60 18.72 -2.06
N TYR A 181 11.78 19.21 -1.16
CA TYR A 181 12.04 19.28 0.27
C TYR A 181 11.18 18.29 1.04
N LEU A 182 11.78 17.49 1.92
CA LEU A 182 11.01 16.56 2.74
C LEU A 182 10.13 17.33 3.72
N LYS A 183 8.81 17.23 3.55
CA LYS A 183 7.82 17.98 4.34
C LYS A 183 7.31 17.20 5.54
N LYS A 184 6.87 15.96 5.30
CA LYS A 184 6.22 15.13 6.32
C LYS A 184 6.17 13.67 5.88
N VAL A 185 6.10 12.76 6.85
CA VAL A 185 5.73 11.36 6.62
C VAL A 185 4.59 10.96 7.53
N PHE A 186 3.77 10.01 7.10
CA PHE A 186 2.71 9.44 7.94
C PHE A 186 2.22 8.11 7.38
N PHE A 187 1.72 7.27 8.28
CA PHE A 187 0.99 6.07 7.91
C PHE A 187 -0.49 6.38 7.71
N TRP A 188 -1.08 5.74 6.71
CA TRP A 188 -2.48 5.93 6.39
C TRP A 188 -3.10 4.63 5.87
N THR A 189 -4.34 4.39 6.26
CA THR A 189 -5.17 3.30 5.74
C THR A 189 -6.48 3.91 5.29
N MET A 190 -6.97 3.50 4.13
CA MET A 190 -8.22 4.03 3.59
C MET A 190 -9.38 3.80 4.57
N PRO A 191 -10.14 4.85 4.94
CA PRO A 191 -11.33 4.72 5.76
C PRO A 191 -12.36 3.78 5.11
N TYR A 192 -13.15 3.10 5.94
CA TYR A 192 -14.14 2.13 5.46
C TYR A 192 -15.18 2.76 4.52
N ASP A 193 -15.62 3.98 4.80
CA ASP A 193 -16.62 4.69 3.99
C ASP A 193 -16.08 5.01 2.60
N ASP A 194 -14.80 5.43 2.50
CA ASP A 194 -14.12 5.68 1.23
C ASP A 194 -13.95 4.37 0.44
N LEU A 195 -13.68 3.27 1.13
CA LEU A 195 -13.59 1.94 0.51
C LEU A 195 -14.94 1.50 -0.06
N LEU A 196 -16.05 1.80 0.61
CA LEU A 196 -17.39 1.56 0.09
C LEU A 196 -17.70 2.40 -1.15
N LEU A 197 -17.27 3.66 -1.18
CA LEU A 197 -17.39 4.51 -2.36
C LEU A 197 -16.59 3.94 -3.54
N ALA A 198 -15.35 3.52 -3.30
CA ALA A 198 -14.51 2.87 -4.31
C ALA A 198 -15.15 1.58 -4.87
N LYS A 199 -15.73 0.74 -3.99
CA LYS A 199 -16.49 -0.45 -4.39
C LYS A 199 -17.64 -0.11 -5.33
N ASN A 200 -18.38 0.94 -5.02
CA ASN A 200 -19.53 1.35 -5.82
C ASN A 200 -19.11 1.98 -7.16
N SER A 201 -18.05 2.76 -7.18
CA SER A 201 -17.46 3.33 -8.40
C SER A 201 -16.96 2.25 -9.36
N GLY A 202 -16.33 1.19 -8.84
CA GLY A 202 -15.88 0.05 -9.63
C GLY A 202 -16.99 -0.77 -10.31
N LYS A 203 -18.25 -0.61 -9.90
CA LYS A 203 -19.41 -1.26 -10.56
C LYS A 203 -19.79 -0.60 -11.89
N THR A 204 -19.51 0.69 -12.06
CA THR A 204 -19.86 1.45 -13.26
C THR A 204 -19.04 1.03 -14.51
N PRO A 205 -17.72 0.86 -14.44
CA PRO A 205 -16.92 0.30 -15.53
C PRO A 205 -17.36 -1.12 -15.91
N ARG A 206 -17.65 -1.98 -14.90
CA ARG A 206 -18.13 -3.36 -15.12
C ARG A 206 -19.43 -3.43 -15.92
N LYS A 207 -20.40 -2.55 -15.64
CA LYS A 207 -21.67 -2.47 -16.39
C LYS A 207 -21.43 -2.04 -17.85
N LYS A 208 -20.59 -1.00 -18.07
CA LYS A 208 -20.26 -0.52 -19.41
C LYS A 208 -19.52 -1.58 -20.24
N SER A 209 -18.57 -2.29 -19.65
CA SER A 209 -17.81 -3.35 -20.34
C SER A 209 -18.71 -4.54 -20.72
N LYS A 210 -19.60 -5.00 -19.82
CA LYS A 210 -20.56 -6.06 -20.15
C LYS A 210 -21.48 -5.67 -21.31
N THR A 211 -21.94 -4.42 -21.36
CA THR A 211 -22.79 -3.90 -22.44
C THR A 211 -22.03 -3.78 -23.75
N MET A 212 -20.75 -3.48 -23.75
CA MET A 212 -19.92 -3.48 -24.96
C MET A 212 -19.70 -4.87 -25.52
N ILE A 213 -19.37 -5.85 -24.69
CA ILE A 213 -19.12 -7.23 -25.14
C ILE A 213 -20.40 -7.86 -25.71
N SER A 214 -21.57 -7.60 -25.11
CA SER A 214 -22.86 -8.09 -25.65
C SER A 214 -23.28 -7.47 -26.98
N LYS A 215 -22.63 -6.40 -27.42
CA LYS A 215 -22.88 -5.74 -28.73
C LYS A 215 -21.91 -6.21 -29.84
N ILE A 216 -20.88 -7.00 -29.47
CA ILE A 216 -19.87 -7.52 -30.40
C ILE A 216 -20.07 -9.02 -30.66
N SER A 217 -20.94 -9.67 -29.87
CA SER A 217 -21.42 -11.03 -30.11
C SER A 217 -22.73 -11.03 -30.85
#